data_ba09a0419ee00db7d30537d2cd85afd7
#
_entry.id   ba09a0419ee00db7d30537d2cd85afd7
#
_cell.length_a   1.000
_cell.length_b   1.000
_cell.length_c   1.000
_cell.angle_alpha   90.00
_cell.angle_beta   90.00
_cell.angle_gamma   90.00
#
_symmetry.space_group_name_H-M   'P 1'
#
loop_
_entity.id
_entity.type
_entity.pdbx_description
1 polymer ?
#
loop_
_entity_poly.entity_id
_entity_poly.type
_entity_poly.pdbx_seq_one_letter_code
_entity_poly.pdbx_strand_id
1 'polypeptide(L)'
;MQFQPTEDQKAFRETAKRFATEKLAPSYQERARGHSFDRALLREMGALGLIGADLPEEFGGLGETSVTSGLIVEEIAYADFNASYIQLLGSLMGGMVAKYASRDIASEWVPKVVSGHAVIGLGLTEPRGGSDAANLILKAEKSGNGWRLNGEKTSMSFAAQADAAVVFARTGDPDGGSRGVSAFFVDLNQDGIKRTHFDDIGTKPVGRGSVFFDDVFVPAENMMAEQDRAFGTIMAGFDYSRALIGLECLGAAQASVDETWAYVQEREAFGAPIVQYQGVSFPLAEAETQLTMMRQLCYYTLDLRDRGLPHTSQAAMCK
;
A
#
# COMPACT_ATOMS: atom_id res chain seq x y z
N MET A 1 14.70 -3.04 23.15
CA MET A 1 14.59 -2.66 21.75
C MET A 1 15.60 -3.51 20.98
N GLN A 2 15.14 -4.39 20.12
CA GLN A 2 16.02 -5.26 19.33
C GLN A 2 16.16 -4.60 17.94
N PHE A 3 17.35 -4.08 17.64
CA PHE A 3 17.61 -3.37 16.40
C PHE A 3 18.03 -4.29 15.24
N GLN A 4 18.20 -5.58 15.53
CA GLN A 4 18.62 -6.53 14.51
C GLN A 4 17.46 -7.45 14.12
N PRO A 5 17.23 -7.66 12.82
CA PRO A 5 16.25 -8.61 12.33
C PRO A 5 16.54 -10.03 12.84
N THR A 6 15.48 -10.81 13.04
CA THR A 6 15.57 -12.26 13.30
C THR A 6 16.13 -13.00 12.09
N GLU A 7 16.48 -14.28 12.21
CA GLU A 7 16.96 -15.08 11.07
C GLU A 7 15.87 -15.22 9.99
N ASP A 8 14.61 -15.41 10.39
CA ASP A 8 13.48 -15.48 9.45
C ASP A 8 13.29 -14.14 8.71
N GLN A 9 13.34 -13.03 9.43
CA GLN A 9 13.27 -11.69 8.84
C GLN A 9 14.42 -11.43 7.85
N LYS A 10 15.63 -11.90 8.15
CA LYS A 10 16.77 -11.83 7.21
C LYS A 10 16.51 -12.67 5.96
N ALA A 11 15.95 -13.87 6.12
CA ALA A 11 15.63 -14.74 4.98
C ALA A 11 14.58 -14.10 4.05
N PHE A 12 13.53 -13.48 4.59
CA PHE A 12 12.56 -12.72 3.81
C PHE A 12 13.19 -11.52 3.10
N ARG A 13 14.01 -10.76 3.82
CA ARG A 13 14.76 -9.63 3.25
C ARG A 13 15.64 -10.04 2.08
N GLU A 14 16.43 -11.10 2.23
CA GLU A 14 17.29 -11.62 1.18
C GLU A 14 16.50 -12.15 -0.02
N THR A 15 15.35 -12.79 0.22
CA THR A 15 14.45 -13.23 -0.85
C THR A 15 13.88 -12.04 -1.63
N ALA A 16 13.40 -11.01 -0.92
CA ALA A 16 12.90 -9.78 -1.54
C ALA A 16 14.00 -9.07 -2.32
N LYS A 17 15.21 -8.91 -1.75
CA LYS A 17 16.35 -8.29 -2.38
C LYS A 17 16.78 -9.02 -3.67
N ARG A 18 16.87 -10.34 -3.61
CA ARG A 18 17.22 -11.14 -4.79
C ARG A 18 16.19 -10.99 -5.90
N PHE A 19 14.88 -11.13 -5.56
CA PHE A 19 13.80 -10.92 -6.52
C PHE A 19 13.84 -9.51 -7.11
N ALA A 20 14.02 -8.50 -6.29
CA ALA A 20 14.09 -7.10 -6.70
C ALA A 20 15.26 -6.86 -7.67
N THR A 21 16.45 -7.39 -7.35
CA THR A 21 17.65 -7.23 -8.17
C THR A 21 17.54 -7.99 -9.50
N GLU A 22 17.06 -9.23 -9.47
CA GLU A 22 17.05 -10.11 -10.65
C GLU A 22 15.85 -9.87 -11.57
N LYS A 23 14.69 -9.50 -11.01
CA LYS A 23 13.42 -9.41 -11.76
C LYS A 23 12.91 -7.98 -11.95
N LEU A 24 13.12 -7.10 -10.97
CA LEU A 24 12.55 -5.76 -11.01
C LEU A 24 13.51 -4.72 -11.60
N ALA A 25 14.73 -4.64 -11.09
CA ALA A 25 15.71 -3.63 -11.49
C ALA A 25 16.00 -3.60 -13.01
N PRO A 26 16.20 -4.74 -13.72
CA PRO A 26 16.58 -4.70 -15.13
C PRO A 26 15.57 -4.05 -16.05
N SER A 27 14.28 -4.11 -15.74
CA SER A 27 13.18 -3.57 -16.57
C SER A 27 12.35 -2.48 -15.88
N TYR A 28 12.87 -1.93 -14.79
CA TYR A 28 12.14 -0.93 -14.01
C TYR A 28 11.73 0.29 -14.84
N GLN A 29 12.62 0.84 -15.68
CA GLN A 29 12.31 2.01 -16.52
C GLN A 29 11.28 1.71 -17.60
N GLU A 30 11.30 0.51 -18.19
CA GLU A 30 10.29 0.07 -19.15
C GLU A 30 8.93 -0.05 -18.46
N ARG A 31 8.90 -0.72 -17.30
CA ARG A 31 7.70 -0.88 -16.49
C ARG A 31 7.12 0.46 -16.04
N ALA A 32 7.97 1.41 -15.63
CA ALA A 32 7.56 2.75 -15.19
C ALA A 32 6.85 3.58 -16.30
N ARG A 33 7.07 3.24 -17.57
CA ARG A 33 6.37 3.87 -18.73
C ARG A 33 5.03 3.22 -19.03
N GLY A 34 4.80 2.01 -18.56
CA GLY A 34 3.55 1.26 -18.72
C GLY A 34 2.42 1.84 -17.86
N HIS A 35 1.19 1.37 -18.12
CA HIS A 35 -0.01 1.79 -17.41
C HIS A 35 -0.64 0.67 -16.56
N SER A 36 0.03 -0.46 -16.44
CA SER A 36 -0.41 -1.61 -15.64
C SER A 36 0.77 -2.52 -15.32
N PHE A 37 0.59 -3.37 -14.31
CA PHE A 37 1.51 -4.47 -14.02
C PHE A 37 1.12 -5.72 -14.80
N ASP A 38 2.13 -6.50 -15.21
CA ASP A 38 1.90 -7.86 -15.65
C ASP A 38 1.44 -8.72 -14.46
N ARG A 39 0.30 -9.37 -14.60
CA ARG A 39 -0.24 -10.28 -13.59
C ARG A 39 0.68 -11.48 -13.28
N ALA A 40 1.56 -11.85 -14.22
CA ALA A 40 2.59 -12.87 -13.96
C ALA A 40 3.57 -12.41 -12.88
N LEU A 41 3.99 -11.13 -12.92
CA LEU A 41 4.87 -10.55 -11.90
C LEU A 41 4.25 -10.63 -10.49
N LEU A 42 2.95 -10.30 -10.37
CA LEU A 42 2.25 -10.40 -9.08
C LEU A 42 2.25 -11.84 -8.56
N ARG A 43 1.99 -12.83 -9.44
CA ARG A 43 2.01 -14.24 -9.05
C ARG A 43 3.41 -14.72 -8.67
N GLU A 44 4.48 -14.25 -9.34
CA GLU A 44 5.85 -14.55 -8.93
C GLU A 44 6.15 -14.00 -7.53
N MET A 45 5.74 -12.76 -7.24
CA MET A 45 5.85 -12.18 -5.90
C MET A 45 5.07 -12.99 -4.85
N GLY A 46 3.83 -13.35 -5.17
CA GLY A 46 2.99 -14.16 -4.28
C GLY A 46 3.59 -15.54 -4.00
N ALA A 47 4.11 -16.23 -5.03
CA ALA A 47 4.75 -17.55 -4.88
C ALA A 47 5.99 -17.53 -3.97
N LEU A 48 6.62 -16.37 -3.82
CA LEU A 48 7.78 -16.16 -2.93
C LEU A 48 7.37 -15.64 -1.53
N GLY A 49 6.06 -15.49 -1.25
CA GLY A 49 5.57 -14.94 0.02
C GLY A 49 5.86 -13.45 0.19
N LEU A 50 6.08 -12.71 -0.90
CA LEU A 50 6.40 -11.28 -0.86
C LEU A 50 5.16 -10.38 -0.83
N ILE A 51 3.94 -10.94 -0.88
CA ILE A 51 2.69 -10.20 -0.78
C ILE A 51 1.96 -10.65 0.48
N GLY A 52 1.70 -9.72 1.40
CA GLY A 52 0.91 -10.00 2.60
C GLY A 52 1.50 -11.07 3.50
N ALA A 53 2.82 -11.10 3.69
CA ALA A 53 3.48 -12.03 4.59
C ALA A 53 2.94 -11.96 6.04
N ASP A 54 2.49 -10.79 6.47
CA ASP A 54 1.90 -10.51 7.78
C ASP A 54 0.41 -10.88 7.91
N LEU A 55 -0.20 -11.41 6.84
CA LEU A 55 -1.60 -11.82 6.88
C LEU A 55 -1.77 -13.17 7.61
N PRO A 56 -2.97 -13.42 8.19
CA PRO A 56 -3.22 -14.62 8.98
C PRO A 56 -3.03 -15.91 8.17
N GLU A 57 -2.41 -16.92 8.79
CA GLU A 57 -2.19 -18.25 8.19
C GLU A 57 -3.50 -18.94 7.79
N GLU A 58 -4.57 -18.73 8.56
CA GLU A 58 -5.90 -19.31 8.26
C GLU A 58 -6.48 -18.86 6.90
N PHE A 59 -5.97 -17.77 6.34
CA PHE A 59 -6.33 -17.25 5.02
C PHE A 59 -5.17 -17.35 4.00
N GLY A 60 -4.16 -18.17 4.30
CA GLY A 60 -3.03 -18.40 3.39
C GLY A 60 -1.90 -17.38 3.47
N GLY A 61 -1.94 -16.45 4.43
CA GLY A 61 -0.78 -15.62 4.78
C GLY A 61 0.27 -16.44 5.55
N LEU A 62 1.35 -15.79 5.96
CA LEU A 62 2.44 -16.45 6.67
C LEU A 62 2.48 -16.11 8.17
N GLY A 63 1.55 -15.26 8.66
CA GLY A 63 1.48 -14.85 10.05
C GLY A 63 2.72 -14.09 10.55
N GLU A 64 3.50 -13.54 9.63
CA GLU A 64 4.72 -12.81 9.92
C GLU A 64 4.44 -11.46 10.61
N THR A 65 5.48 -10.84 11.13
CA THR A 65 5.37 -9.52 11.77
C THR A 65 5.24 -8.40 10.74
N SER A 66 4.70 -7.26 11.17
CA SER A 66 4.69 -6.03 10.37
C SER A 66 6.11 -5.59 9.98
N VAL A 67 7.09 -5.86 10.84
CA VAL A 67 8.51 -5.59 10.57
C VAL A 67 8.97 -6.39 9.35
N THR A 68 8.56 -7.66 9.21
CA THR A 68 8.87 -8.49 8.03
C THR A 68 8.30 -7.87 6.76
N SER A 69 7.05 -7.42 6.78
CA SER A 69 6.44 -6.70 5.64
C SER A 69 7.18 -5.39 5.32
N GLY A 70 7.66 -4.69 6.35
CA GLY A 70 8.50 -3.51 6.18
C GLY A 70 9.83 -3.79 5.48
N LEU A 71 10.50 -4.89 5.85
CA LEU A 71 11.74 -5.32 5.19
C LEU A 71 11.50 -5.67 3.71
N ILE A 72 10.41 -6.37 3.42
CA ILE A 72 10.04 -6.74 2.04
C ILE A 72 9.77 -5.49 1.20
N VAL A 73 8.94 -4.56 1.68
CA VAL A 73 8.56 -3.37 0.91
C VAL A 73 9.76 -2.47 0.63
N GLU A 74 10.67 -2.30 1.59
CA GLU A 74 11.88 -1.49 1.44
C GLU A 74 12.82 -2.05 0.35
N GLU A 75 13.09 -3.38 0.37
CA GLU A 75 13.96 -4.01 -0.63
C GLU A 75 13.33 -4.01 -2.05
N ILE A 76 12.01 -4.18 -2.15
CA ILE A 76 11.32 -4.07 -3.44
C ILE A 76 11.40 -2.62 -3.95
N ALA A 77 11.13 -1.63 -3.10
CA ALA A 77 11.14 -0.22 -3.47
C ALA A 77 12.53 0.29 -3.85
N TYR A 78 13.59 -0.30 -3.30
CA TYR A 78 14.97 -0.01 -3.70
C TYR A 78 15.20 -0.26 -5.20
N ALA A 79 14.60 -1.31 -5.75
CA ALA A 79 14.74 -1.66 -7.17
C ALA A 79 13.61 -1.09 -8.05
N ASP A 80 12.38 -1.03 -7.53
CA ASP A 80 11.21 -0.54 -8.23
C ASP A 80 10.14 -0.02 -7.25
N PHE A 81 10.10 1.29 -7.12
CA PHE A 81 9.11 1.98 -6.27
C PHE A 81 7.66 1.61 -6.64
N ASN A 82 7.36 1.46 -7.93
CA ASN A 82 5.98 1.14 -8.35
C ASN A 82 5.57 -0.28 -7.94
N ALA A 83 6.49 -1.24 -8.03
CA ALA A 83 6.21 -2.62 -7.67
C ALA A 83 6.00 -2.81 -6.16
N SER A 84 6.57 -1.95 -5.32
CA SER A 84 6.36 -2.01 -3.87
C SER A 84 4.91 -1.74 -3.44
N TYR A 85 4.13 -0.99 -4.25
CA TYR A 85 2.69 -0.83 -4.05
C TYR A 85 1.91 -2.16 -4.03
N ILE A 86 2.38 -3.18 -4.75
CA ILE A 86 1.74 -4.50 -4.77
C ILE A 86 1.82 -5.13 -3.37
N GLN A 87 2.99 -5.11 -2.76
CA GLN A 87 3.21 -5.61 -1.41
C GLN A 87 2.46 -4.75 -0.38
N LEU A 88 2.60 -3.41 -0.45
CA LEU A 88 1.96 -2.48 0.47
C LEU A 88 0.44 -2.66 0.50
N LEU A 89 -0.20 -2.67 -0.67
CA LEU A 89 -1.65 -2.86 -0.75
C LEU A 89 -2.07 -4.28 -0.39
N GLY A 90 -1.27 -5.28 -0.73
CA GLY A 90 -1.49 -6.67 -0.32
C GLY A 90 -1.63 -6.79 1.19
N SER A 91 -0.65 -6.30 1.94
CA SER A 91 -0.67 -6.27 3.40
C SER A 91 -1.81 -5.41 3.95
N LEU A 92 -1.99 -4.18 3.45
CA LEU A 92 -3.01 -3.26 3.95
C LEU A 92 -4.43 -3.76 3.68
N MET A 93 -4.74 -4.06 2.44
CA MET A 93 -6.10 -4.40 2.02
C MET A 93 -6.46 -5.84 2.40
N GLY A 94 -5.50 -6.77 2.26
CA GLY A 94 -5.67 -8.14 2.76
C GLY A 94 -5.93 -8.17 4.26
N GLY A 95 -5.19 -7.38 5.04
CA GLY A 95 -5.38 -7.24 6.48
C GLY A 95 -6.73 -6.62 6.86
N MET A 96 -7.20 -5.61 6.10
CA MET A 96 -8.53 -5.04 6.30
C MET A 96 -9.64 -6.05 6.02
N VAL A 97 -9.53 -6.80 4.92
CA VAL A 97 -10.49 -7.84 4.55
C VAL A 97 -10.48 -8.97 5.57
N ALA A 98 -9.32 -9.48 5.94
CA ALA A 98 -9.19 -10.55 6.95
C ALA A 98 -9.82 -10.18 8.29
N LYS A 99 -9.73 -8.90 8.68
CA LYS A 99 -10.18 -8.44 10.00
C LYS A 99 -11.64 -7.98 10.04
N TYR A 100 -12.14 -7.38 8.96
CA TYR A 100 -13.42 -6.64 9.00
C TYR A 100 -14.48 -7.16 8.03
N ALA A 101 -14.14 -7.96 7.03
CA ALA A 101 -15.12 -8.60 6.16
C ALA A 101 -15.73 -9.86 6.80
N SER A 102 -16.78 -10.39 6.19
CA SER A 102 -17.30 -11.72 6.57
C SER A 102 -16.24 -12.79 6.35
N ARG A 103 -16.33 -13.90 7.12
CA ARG A 103 -15.38 -15.02 6.98
C ARG A 103 -15.36 -15.58 5.57
N ASP A 104 -16.51 -15.61 4.89
CA ASP A 104 -16.62 -16.15 3.53
C ASP A 104 -15.82 -15.27 2.55
N ILE A 105 -15.97 -13.94 2.62
CA ILE A 105 -15.20 -12.99 1.81
C ILE A 105 -13.70 -13.10 2.13
N ALA A 106 -13.34 -13.16 3.40
CA ALA A 106 -11.94 -13.26 3.79
C ALA A 106 -11.31 -14.57 3.28
N SER A 107 -12.02 -15.70 3.42
CA SER A 107 -11.57 -17.03 2.96
C SER A 107 -11.46 -17.14 1.44
N GLU A 108 -12.26 -16.37 0.70
CA GLU A 108 -12.19 -16.32 -0.77
C GLU A 108 -11.08 -15.39 -1.27
N TRP A 109 -10.98 -14.19 -0.72
CA TRP A 109 -10.20 -13.11 -1.33
C TRP A 109 -8.79 -12.97 -0.77
N VAL A 110 -8.56 -13.21 0.52
CA VAL A 110 -7.21 -13.08 1.10
C VAL A 110 -6.23 -14.06 0.46
N PRO A 111 -6.56 -15.35 0.22
CA PRO A 111 -5.68 -16.26 -0.51
C PRO A 111 -5.35 -15.80 -1.93
N LYS A 112 -6.31 -15.17 -2.63
CA LYS A 112 -6.07 -14.61 -3.97
C LYS A 112 -5.09 -13.41 -3.92
N VAL A 113 -5.15 -12.60 -2.86
CA VAL A 113 -4.22 -11.46 -2.65
C VAL A 113 -2.82 -11.97 -2.39
N VAL A 114 -2.63 -12.86 -1.40
CA VAL A 114 -1.28 -13.35 -1.05
C VAL A 114 -0.62 -14.13 -2.17
N SER A 115 -1.39 -14.83 -3.00
CA SER A 115 -0.89 -15.54 -4.18
C SER A 115 -0.70 -14.65 -5.42
N GLY A 116 -1.01 -13.34 -5.34
CA GLY A 116 -0.91 -12.40 -6.45
C GLY A 116 -1.95 -12.59 -7.56
N HIS A 117 -3.03 -13.33 -7.31
CA HIS A 117 -4.12 -13.52 -8.27
C HIS A 117 -5.16 -12.39 -8.23
N ALA A 118 -5.26 -11.65 -7.13
CA ALA A 118 -6.15 -10.51 -7.00
C ALA A 118 -5.47 -9.30 -6.39
N VAL A 119 -5.93 -8.12 -6.80
CA VAL A 119 -5.57 -6.82 -6.22
C VAL A 119 -6.84 -6.19 -5.68
N ILE A 120 -6.80 -5.78 -4.41
CA ILE A 120 -7.89 -5.06 -3.76
C ILE A 120 -7.50 -3.59 -3.62
N GLY A 121 -8.32 -2.70 -4.17
CA GLY A 121 -8.13 -1.27 -4.07
C GLY A 121 -8.87 -0.65 -2.88
N LEU A 122 -8.62 0.65 -2.66
CA LEU A 122 -9.26 1.43 -1.61
C LEU A 122 -10.05 2.60 -2.19
N GLY A 123 -11.37 2.54 -2.13
CA GLY A 123 -12.28 3.60 -2.55
C GLY A 123 -12.69 4.48 -1.36
N LEU A 124 -11.85 5.46 -1.00
CA LEU A 124 -12.11 6.41 0.09
C LEU A 124 -12.29 7.84 -0.43
N THR A 125 -11.29 8.35 -1.14
CA THR A 125 -11.21 9.73 -1.62
C THR A 125 -12.25 10.03 -2.69
N GLU A 126 -12.80 11.23 -2.66
CA GLU A 126 -13.78 11.73 -3.64
C GLU A 126 -13.28 13.03 -4.31
N PRO A 127 -13.84 13.45 -5.46
CA PRO A 127 -13.38 14.66 -6.17
C PRO A 127 -13.39 15.93 -5.31
N ARG A 128 -14.27 16.02 -4.33
CA ARG A 128 -14.37 17.19 -3.44
C ARG A 128 -13.28 17.26 -2.36
N GLY A 129 -12.51 16.19 -2.15
CA GLY A 129 -11.36 16.20 -1.23
C GLY A 129 -11.02 14.86 -0.60
N GLY A 130 -9.76 14.74 -0.18
CA GLY A 130 -9.22 13.57 0.52
C GLY A 130 -8.92 13.84 1.99
N SER A 131 -8.48 15.07 2.36
CA SER A 131 -8.16 15.41 3.76
C SER A 131 -9.40 15.38 4.65
N ASP A 132 -10.54 15.83 4.13
CA ASP A 132 -11.84 15.79 4.81
C ASP A 132 -12.63 14.52 4.42
N ALA A 133 -11.96 13.37 4.48
CA ALA A 133 -12.51 12.10 4.02
C ALA A 133 -13.75 11.63 4.79
N ALA A 134 -13.98 12.12 6.01
CA ALA A 134 -15.18 11.80 6.78
C ALA A 134 -16.47 12.41 6.17
N ASN A 135 -16.35 13.46 5.37
CA ASN A 135 -17.45 14.12 4.69
C ASN A 135 -17.69 13.61 3.26
N LEU A 136 -17.40 12.35 3.02
CA LEU A 136 -17.68 11.67 1.75
C LEU A 136 -19.18 11.66 1.46
N ILE A 137 -19.55 11.68 0.16
CA ILE A 137 -20.91 11.77 -0.33
C ILE A 137 -21.37 10.61 -1.24
N LEU A 138 -20.48 9.68 -1.62
CA LEU A 138 -20.91 8.47 -2.30
C LEU A 138 -21.97 7.79 -1.44
N LYS A 139 -23.17 7.61 -1.98
CA LYS A 139 -24.32 7.09 -1.24
C LYS A 139 -24.36 5.57 -1.30
N ALA A 140 -24.80 4.97 -0.20
CA ALA A 140 -25.25 3.60 -0.14
C ALA A 140 -26.66 3.58 0.43
N GLU A 141 -27.63 3.30 -0.42
CA GLU A 141 -29.05 3.25 -0.07
C GLU A 141 -29.52 1.80 0.10
N LYS A 142 -30.28 1.51 1.16
CA LYS A 142 -30.75 0.16 1.43
C LYS A 142 -31.70 -0.32 0.34
N SER A 143 -31.49 -1.51 -0.20
CA SER A 143 -32.28 -2.09 -1.28
C SER A 143 -32.41 -3.60 -1.10
N GLY A 144 -33.60 -4.07 -0.72
CA GLY A 144 -33.83 -5.49 -0.48
C GLY A 144 -32.90 -6.05 0.61
N ASN A 145 -32.16 -7.09 0.27
CA ASN A 145 -31.18 -7.73 1.14
C ASN A 145 -29.76 -7.15 1.01
N GLY A 146 -29.62 -5.91 0.53
CA GLY A 146 -28.32 -5.28 0.32
C GLY A 146 -28.41 -3.76 0.20
N TRP A 147 -27.51 -3.21 -0.58
CA TRP A 147 -27.29 -1.78 -0.75
C TRP A 147 -27.11 -1.42 -2.23
N ARG A 148 -27.53 -0.23 -2.62
CA ARG A 148 -27.24 0.39 -3.92
C ARG A 148 -26.24 1.50 -3.73
N LEU A 149 -25.09 1.39 -4.40
CA LEU A 149 -24.03 2.39 -4.36
C LEU A 149 -24.14 3.32 -5.57
N ASN A 150 -24.09 4.64 -5.29
CA ASN A 150 -24.13 5.68 -6.31
C ASN A 150 -23.13 6.78 -6.00
N GLY A 151 -22.23 7.11 -6.96
CA GLY A 151 -21.25 8.18 -6.84
C GLY A 151 -19.90 7.83 -7.43
N GLU A 152 -18.88 8.60 -7.05
CA GLU A 152 -17.51 8.47 -7.57
C GLU A 152 -16.51 8.38 -6.42
N LYS A 153 -15.52 7.49 -6.59
CA LYS A 153 -14.26 7.49 -5.84
C LYS A 153 -13.13 7.87 -6.79
N THR A 154 -12.23 8.72 -6.32
CA THR A 154 -11.10 9.22 -7.13
C THR A 154 -9.77 8.98 -6.45
N SER A 155 -8.69 9.16 -7.18
CA SER A 155 -7.31 8.95 -6.69
C SER A 155 -7.08 7.56 -6.08
N MET A 156 -7.85 6.58 -6.52
CA MET A 156 -7.74 5.19 -6.10
C MET A 156 -6.54 4.55 -6.79
N SER A 157 -5.59 4.05 -6.02
CA SER A 157 -4.51 3.21 -6.54
C SER A 157 -5.07 1.92 -7.12
N PHE A 158 -4.52 1.46 -8.24
CA PHE A 158 -5.01 0.32 -9.01
C PHE A 158 -6.46 0.44 -9.53
N ALA A 159 -7.04 1.62 -9.60
CA ALA A 159 -8.41 1.81 -10.10
C ALA A 159 -8.64 1.11 -11.44
N ALA A 160 -7.67 1.18 -12.36
CA ALA A 160 -7.78 0.60 -13.70
C ALA A 160 -7.68 -0.94 -13.71
N GLN A 161 -7.10 -1.57 -12.69
CA GLN A 161 -6.73 -2.99 -12.73
C GLN A 161 -7.07 -3.79 -11.46
N ALA A 162 -7.61 -3.17 -10.40
CA ALA A 162 -8.04 -3.88 -9.21
C ALA A 162 -9.23 -4.81 -9.50
N ASP A 163 -9.26 -5.97 -8.86
CA ASP A 163 -10.33 -6.97 -9.01
C ASP A 163 -11.50 -6.65 -8.08
N ALA A 164 -11.20 -6.13 -6.88
CA ALA A 164 -12.18 -5.69 -5.89
C ALA A 164 -11.70 -4.41 -5.19
N ALA A 165 -12.58 -3.80 -4.40
CA ALA A 165 -12.22 -2.65 -3.55
C ALA A 165 -12.95 -2.67 -2.22
N VAL A 166 -12.29 -2.11 -1.19
CA VAL A 166 -12.98 -1.64 0.01
C VAL A 166 -13.47 -0.22 -0.27
N VAL A 167 -14.79 -0.04 -0.31
CA VAL A 167 -15.44 1.23 -0.67
C VAL A 167 -16.15 1.81 0.53
N PHE A 168 -15.78 3.03 0.92
CA PHE A 168 -16.46 3.78 1.97
C PHE A 168 -17.62 4.56 1.36
N ALA A 169 -18.79 4.45 1.99
CA ALA A 169 -20.02 5.08 1.51
C ALA A 169 -20.87 5.66 2.66
N ARG A 170 -21.65 6.65 2.34
CA ARG A 170 -22.62 7.28 3.25
C ARG A 170 -23.87 6.41 3.35
N THR A 171 -24.13 5.85 4.51
CA THR A 171 -25.32 5.05 4.84
C THR A 171 -26.25 5.76 5.82
N GLY A 172 -25.73 6.68 6.62
CA GLY A 172 -26.47 7.45 7.61
C GLY A 172 -26.63 8.93 7.24
N ASP A 173 -26.80 9.76 8.27
CA ASP A 173 -26.99 11.19 8.12
C ASP A 173 -25.87 11.84 7.27
N PRO A 174 -26.20 12.58 6.20
CA PRO A 174 -25.24 13.34 5.42
C PRO A 174 -24.35 14.27 6.23
N ASP A 175 -24.90 14.87 7.29
CA ASP A 175 -24.19 15.79 8.17
C ASP A 175 -23.54 15.10 9.39
N GLY A 176 -23.61 13.78 9.45
CA GLY A 176 -23.09 12.96 10.56
C GLY A 176 -21.55 12.86 10.66
N GLY A 177 -20.82 13.46 9.71
CA GLY A 177 -19.36 13.36 9.64
C GLY A 177 -18.91 11.90 9.53
N SER A 178 -17.97 11.48 10.39
CA SER A 178 -17.48 10.09 10.44
C SER A 178 -18.54 9.07 10.89
N ARG A 179 -19.56 9.51 11.61
CA ARG A 179 -20.76 8.72 11.94
C ARG A 179 -21.70 8.76 10.76
N GLY A 180 -22.17 7.61 10.30
CA GLY A 180 -22.96 7.48 9.08
C GLY A 180 -22.14 7.07 7.86
N VAL A 181 -20.89 6.66 8.07
CA VAL A 181 -20.04 6.08 7.04
C VAL A 181 -19.86 4.57 7.29
N SER A 182 -20.25 3.78 6.31
CA SER A 182 -20.02 2.33 6.25
C SER A 182 -18.96 1.98 5.21
N ALA A 183 -18.39 0.78 5.29
CA ALA A 183 -17.48 0.26 4.30
C ALA A 183 -18.04 -1.03 3.70
N PHE A 184 -17.78 -1.22 2.42
CA PHE A 184 -18.28 -2.35 1.65
C PHE A 184 -17.14 -3.00 0.89
N PHE A 185 -17.13 -4.33 0.86
CA PHE A 185 -16.32 -5.09 -0.07
C PHE A 185 -17.06 -5.19 -1.40
N VAL A 186 -16.47 -4.67 -2.47
CA VAL A 186 -17.12 -4.56 -3.78
C VAL A 186 -16.26 -5.23 -4.84
N ASP A 187 -16.81 -6.24 -5.54
CA ASP A 187 -16.23 -6.76 -6.77
C ASP A 187 -16.34 -5.68 -7.84
N LEU A 188 -15.21 -5.28 -8.42
CA LEU A 188 -15.18 -4.20 -9.40
C LEU A 188 -15.47 -4.67 -10.84
N ASN A 189 -15.77 -5.94 -11.07
CA ASN A 189 -16.05 -6.50 -12.39
C ASN A 189 -17.57 -6.66 -12.66
N GLN A 190 -18.41 -6.08 -11.82
CA GLN A 190 -19.86 -6.12 -11.99
C GLN A 190 -20.41 -4.95 -12.81
N ASP A 191 -21.64 -5.09 -13.32
CA ASP A 191 -22.34 -4.04 -14.05
C ASP A 191 -22.55 -2.78 -13.19
N GLY A 192 -22.62 -1.61 -13.84
CA GLY A 192 -22.76 -0.32 -13.16
C GLY A 192 -21.44 0.30 -12.70
N ILE A 193 -20.30 -0.41 -12.84
CA ILE A 193 -18.98 0.11 -12.50
C ILE A 193 -18.24 0.55 -13.76
N LYS A 194 -17.77 1.81 -13.75
CA LYS A 194 -16.87 2.37 -14.77
C LYS A 194 -15.60 2.85 -14.12
N ARG A 195 -14.48 2.69 -14.82
CA ARG A 195 -13.15 3.04 -14.32
C ARG A 195 -12.42 3.92 -15.33
N THR A 196 -11.61 4.84 -14.79
CA THR A 196 -10.67 5.63 -15.59
C THR A 196 -9.29 5.48 -15.00
N HIS A 197 -8.27 5.86 -15.73
CA HIS A 197 -6.92 6.02 -15.21
C HIS A 197 -6.48 7.48 -15.41
N PHE A 198 -5.55 7.93 -14.56
CA PHE A 198 -4.92 9.23 -14.68
C PHE A 198 -3.60 9.11 -15.46
N ASP A 199 -3.28 10.11 -16.23
CA ASP A 199 -1.94 10.24 -16.83
C ASP A 199 -1.03 10.99 -15.87
N ASP A 200 -0.65 10.29 -14.81
CA ASP A 200 0.22 10.83 -13.76
C ASP A 200 1.67 11.01 -14.28
N ILE A 201 2.41 11.95 -13.69
CA ILE A 201 3.84 12.15 -13.97
C ILE A 201 4.64 10.92 -13.56
N GLY A 202 4.31 10.32 -12.40
CA GLY A 202 4.93 9.11 -11.87
C GLY A 202 3.89 8.04 -11.54
N THR A 203 4.36 6.87 -11.07
CA THR A 203 3.50 5.75 -10.65
C THR A 203 2.48 5.27 -11.69
N LYS A 204 2.74 5.48 -12.97
CA LYS A 204 1.84 5.07 -14.08
C LYS A 204 1.42 3.60 -14.02
N PRO A 205 2.32 2.62 -13.73
CA PRO A 205 1.95 1.20 -13.65
C PRO A 205 0.95 0.88 -12.55
N VAL A 206 0.89 1.69 -11.50
CA VAL A 206 -0.11 1.55 -10.43
C VAL A 206 -1.53 1.78 -10.96
N GLY A 207 -1.69 2.56 -12.04
CA GLY A 207 -2.99 2.79 -12.68
C GLY A 207 -3.96 3.49 -11.75
N ARG A 208 -3.52 4.60 -11.15
CA ARG A 208 -4.38 5.45 -10.31
C ARG A 208 -5.49 6.08 -11.14
N GLY A 209 -6.69 6.22 -10.59
CA GLY A 209 -7.81 6.76 -11.35
C GLY A 209 -9.07 6.96 -10.53
N SER A 210 -10.20 7.11 -11.24
CA SER A 210 -11.54 7.18 -10.67
C SER A 210 -12.32 5.89 -10.93
N VAL A 211 -13.22 5.57 -9.98
CA VAL A 211 -14.19 4.49 -10.07
C VAL A 211 -15.57 5.08 -9.84
N PHE A 212 -16.46 4.89 -10.80
CA PHE A 212 -17.84 5.37 -10.80
C PHE A 212 -18.78 4.21 -10.50
N PHE A 213 -19.74 4.46 -9.64
CA PHE A 213 -20.78 3.53 -9.23
C PHE A 213 -22.13 4.08 -9.67
N ASP A 214 -22.83 3.35 -10.53
CA ASP A 214 -24.14 3.70 -11.07
C ASP A 214 -25.11 2.55 -10.74
N ASP A 215 -25.89 2.74 -9.68
CA ASP A 215 -26.85 1.78 -9.14
C ASP A 215 -26.27 0.39 -8.85
N VAL A 216 -25.03 0.34 -8.35
CA VAL A 216 -24.27 -0.90 -8.10
C VAL A 216 -24.85 -1.60 -6.86
N PHE A 217 -25.37 -2.82 -7.06
CA PHE A 217 -25.88 -3.63 -5.95
C PHE A 217 -24.77 -4.32 -5.19
N VAL A 218 -24.77 -4.17 -3.86
CA VAL A 218 -23.83 -4.81 -2.95
C VAL A 218 -24.65 -5.59 -1.89
N PRO A 219 -24.47 -6.91 -1.77
CA PRO A 219 -25.14 -7.71 -0.76
C PRO A 219 -24.87 -7.23 0.67
N ALA A 220 -25.79 -7.47 1.59
CA ALA A 220 -25.65 -7.03 2.98
C ALA A 220 -24.43 -7.65 3.68
N GLU A 221 -24.10 -8.88 3.36
CA GLU A 221 -22.94 -9.65 3.85
C GLU A 221 -21.59 -9.07 3.43
N ASN A 222 -21.59 -8.21 2.41
CA ASN A 222 -20.39 -7.51 1.94
C ASN A 222 -20.10 -6.23 2.73
N MET A 223 -20.97 -5.85 3.67
CA MET A 223 -20.65 -4.76 4.58
C MET A 223 -19.51 -5.17 5.52
N MET A 224 -18.50 -4.31 5.62
CA MET A 224 -17.34 -4.50 6.47
C MET A 224 -17.49 -3.71 7.77
N ALA A 225 -17.20 -4.34 8.89
CA ALA A 225 -17.38 -3.77 10.23
C ALA A 225 -18.86 -3.37 10.54
N GLU A 226 -19.07 -2.54 11.55
CA GLU A 226 -20.41 -2.09 11.96
C GLU A 226 -20.93 -0.96 11.06
N GLN A 227 -22.21 -1.02 10.69
CA GLN A 227 -22.87 0.03 9.92
C GLN A 227 -22.70 1.40 10.61
N ASP A 228 -22.49 2.44 9.81
CA ASP A 228 -22.34 3.84 10.24
C ASP A 228 -21.10 4.13 11.11
N ARG A 229 -20.23 3.14 11.35
CA ARG A 229 -19.04 3.26 12.20
C ARG A 229 -17.73 2.82 11.55
N ALA A 230 -17.78 2.38 10.30
CA ALA A 230 -16.63 1.82 9.62
C ALA A 230 -15.47 2.81 9.47
N PHE A 231 -15.75 4.11 9.35
CA PHE A 231 -14.72 5.13 9.19
C PHE A 231 -13.70 5.09 10.33
N GLY A 232 -14.14 5.25 11.59
CA GLY A 232 -13.23 5.24 12.73
C GLY A 232 -12.52 3.90 12.94
N THR A 233 -13.24 2.79 12.73
CA THR A 233 -12.75 1.43 12.96
C THR A 233 -11.66 1.04 11.94
N ILE A 234 -11.90 1.30 10.65
CA ILE A 234 -10.98 0.90 9.57
C ILE A 234 -9.83 1.91 9.42
N MET A 235 -10.09 3.20 9.68
CA MET A 235 -9.06 4.25 9.59
C MET A 235 -7.87 4.02 10.54
N ALA A 236 -8.06 3.33 11.66
CA ALA A 236 -6.97 2.91 12.53
C ALA A 236 -5.94 2.01 11.82
N GLY A 237 -6.35 1.27 10.78
CA GLY A 237 -5.46 0.47 9.95
C GLY A 237 -4.48 1.30 9.10
N PHE A 238 -4.76 2.59 8.87
CA PHE A 238 -3.87 3.46 8.09
C PHE A 238 -2.58 3.84 8.83
N ASP A 239 -2.51 3.70 10.14
CA ASP A 239 -1.26 3.89 10.88
C ASP A 239 -0.20 2.89 10.39
N TYR A 240 -0.61 1.66 10.11
CA TYR A 240 0.26 0.65 9.51
C TYR A 240 0.79 1.08 8.14
N SER A 241 -0.09 1.49 7.23
CA SER A 241 0.32 1.88 5.88
C SER A 241 1.26 3.09 5.87
N ARG A 242 1.17 4.01 6.84
CA ARG A 242 2.08 5.17 6.91
C ARG A 242 3.52 4.74 7.13
N ALA A 243 3.78 3.76 7.99
CA ALA A 243 5.11 3.23 8.21
C ALA A 243 5.64 2.49 6.97
N LEU A 244 4.79 1.70 6.29
CA LEU A 244 5.17 1.03 5.03
C LEU A 244 5.46 2.03 3.91
N ILE A 245 4.66 3.09 3.75
CA ILE A 245 4.92 4.17 2.78
C ILE A 245 6.26 4.86 3.08
N GLY A 246 6.56 5.08 4.36
CA GLY A 246 7.86 5.61 4.76
C GLY A 246 9.01 4.73 4.28
N LEU A 247 8.92 3.41 4.50
CA LEU A 247 9.94 2.44 4.05
C LEU A 247 10.00 2.31 2.52
N GLU A 248 8.86 2.39 1.84
CA GLU A 248 8.79 2.45 0.38
C GLU A 248 9.58 3.66 -0.18
N CYS A 249 9.36 4.85 0.38
CA CYS A 249 10.11 6.05 0.01
C CYS A 249 11.60 5.93 0.36
N LEU A 250 11.92 5.33 1.52
CA LEU A 250 13.30 5.12 1.97
C LEU A 250 14.06 4.14 1.07
N GLY A 251 13.42 3.07 0.58
CA GLY A 251 14.04 2.16 -0.38
C GLY A 251 14.50 2.89 -1.64
N ALA A 252 13.59 3.65 -2.27
CA ALA A 252 13.92 4.42 -3.48
C ALA A 252 14.95 5.54 -3.22
N ALA A 253 14.88 6.21 -2.06
CA ALA A 253 15.83 7.24 -1.69
C ALA A 253 17.24 6.65 -1.45
N GLN A 254 17.32 5.49 -0.79
CA GLN A 254 18.60 4.79 -0.58
C GLN A 254 19.24 4.40 -1.92
N ALA A 255 18.45 3.86 -2.86
CA ALA A 255 18.97 3.54 -4.19
C ALA A 255 19.58 4.77 -4.89
N SER A 256 18.92 5.93 -4.77
CA SER A 256 19.41 7.20 -5.34
C SER A 256 20.69 7.68 -4.66
N VAL A 257 20.80 7.52 -3.35
CA VAL A 257 22.01 7.90 -2.60
C VAL A 257 23.17 6.96 -2.91
N ASP A 258 22.94 5.65 -2.98
CA ASP A 258 23.97 4.65 -3.33
C ASP A 258 24.53 4.89 -4.74
N GLU A 259 23.65 5.15 -5.73
CA GLU A 259 24.05 5.53 -7.09
C GLU A 259 24.86 6.83 -7.11
N THR A 260 24.46 7.80 -6.31
CA THR A 260 25.17 9.07 -6.20
C THR A 260 26.54 8.89 -5.58
N TRP A 261 26.67 8.06 -4.52
CA TRP A 261 27.98 7.73 -3.93
C TRP A 261 28.91 7.06 -4.94
N ALA A 262 28.42 6.13 -5.73
CA ALA A 262 29.21 5.50 -6.78
C ALA A 262 29.69 6.55 -7.81
N TYR A 263 28.79 7.38 -8.29
CA TYR A 263 29.08 8.41 -9.28
C TYR A 263 30.12 9.44 -8.79
N VAL A 264 29.98 9.99 -7.58
CA VAL A 264 30.87 11.05 -7.09
C VAL A 264 32.28 10.58 -6.78
N GLN A 265 32.48 9.26 -6.59
CA GLN A 265 33.81 8.66 -6.42
C GLN A 265 34.55 8.50 -7.74
N GLU A 266 33.84 8.36 -8.85
CA GLU A 266 34.40 8.18 -10.19
C GLU A 266 34.50 9.49 -10.98
N ARG A 267 33.53 10.40 -10.80
CA ARG A 267 33.47 11.65 -11.54
C ARG A 267 34.55 12.63 -11.04
N GLU A 268 35.44 13.03 -11.97
CA GLU A 268 36.48 14.01 -11.67
C GLU A 268 36.12 15.43 -12.15
N ALA A 269 36.53 16.41 -11.35
CA ALA A 269 36.58 17.83 -11.71
C ALA A 269 37.75 18.50 -10.96
N PHE A 270 38.38 19.48 -11.58
CA PHE A 270 39.54 20.18 -11.02
C PHE A 270 40.68 19.25 -10.59
N GLY A 271 40.85 18.13 -11.31
CA GLY A 271 41.93 17.15 -11.10
C GLY A 271 41.74 16.17 -9.93
N ALA A 272 40.54 16.04 -9.40
CA ALA A 272 40.20 15.12 -8.31
C ALA A 272 38.76 14.60 -8.40
N PRO A 273 38.46 13.41 -7.82
CA PRO A 273 37.08 12.95 -7.65
C PRO A 273 36.25 13.99 -6.88
N ILE A 274 35.01 14.23 -7.37
CA ILE A 274 34.18 15.32 -6.82
C ILE A 274 33.71 15.07 -5.38
N VAL A 275 33.77 13.84 -4.89
CA VAL A 275 33.49 13.50 -3.48
C VAL A 275 34.41 14.21 -2.49
N GLN A 276 35.62 14.64 -2.94
CA GLN A 276 36.58 15.36 -2.08
C GLN A 276 36.12 16.79 -1.75
N TYR A 277 35.18 17.34 -2.50
CA TYR A 277 34.66 18.68 -2.25
C TYR A 277 33.52 18.64 -1.24
N GLN A 278 33.64 19.40 -0.15
CA GLN A 278 32.65 19.43 0.95
C GLN A 278 31.25 19.83 0.47
N GLY A 279 31.14 20.67 -0.59
CA GLY A 279 29.87 21.00 -1.22
C GLY A 279 29.15 19.80 -1.87
N VAL A 280 29.83 18.67 -2.06
CA VAL A 280 29.29 17.41 -2.59
C VAL A 280 29.15 16.38 -1.46
N SER A 281 30.21 16.14 -0.70
CA SER A 281 30.23 15.07 0.30
C SER A 281 29.33 15.34 1.52
N PHE A 282 29.21 16.60 1.96
CA PHE A 282 28.42 16.94 3.14
C PHE A 282 26.92 16.71 2.94
N PRO A 283 26.27 17.17 1.84
CA PRO A 283 24.87 16.84 1.57
C PRO A 283 24.59 15.34 1.51
N LEU A 284 25.53 14.54 0.97
CA LEU A 284 25.41 13.07 0.93
C LEU A 284 25.47 12.45 2.34
N ALA A 285 26.42 12.91 3.18
CA ALA A 285 26.51 12.46 4.57
C ALA A 285 25.26 12.82 5.39
N GLU A 286 24.69 14.02 5.13
CA GLU A 286 23.41 14.42 5.74
C GLU A 286 22.25 13.54 5.27
N ALA A 287 22.18 13.23 3.96
CA ALA A 287 21.16 12.35 3.40
C ALA A 287 21.23 10.95 4.05
N GLU A 288 22.41 10.32 4.14
CA GLU A 288 22.61 9.05 4.82
C GLU A 288 22.17 9.10 6.29
N THR A 289 22.50 10.17 6.99
CA THR A 289 22.09 10.35 8.38
C THR A 289 20.57 10.41 8.49
N GLN A 290 19.90 11.19 7.63
CA GLN A 290 18.44 11.30 7.63
C GLN A 290 17.76 10.00 7.27
N LEU A 291 18.22 9.30 6.21
CA LEU A 291 17.69 7.99 5.82
C LEU A 291 17.79 6.97 6.96
N THR A 292 18.94 6.96 7.66
CA THR A 292 19.14 6.08 8.81
C THR A 292 18.14 6.39 9.94
N MET A 293 17.97 7.67 10.31
CA MET A 293 17.03 8.07 11.36
C MET A 293 15.58 7.73 10.99
N MET A 294 15.15 8.06 9.77
CA MET A 294 13.79 7.81 9.30
C MET A 294 13.48 6.32 9.21
N ARG A 295 14.44 5.50 8.77
CA ARG A 295 14.34 4.03 8.74
C ARG A 295 14.09 3.47 10.13
N GLN A 296 14.87 3.92 11.13
CA GLN A 296 14.67 3.49 12.52
C GLN A 296 13.28 3.88 13.06
N LEU A 297 12.77 5.06 12.72
CA LEU A 297 11.43 5.49 13.11
C LEU A 297 10.35 4.59 12.50
N CYS A 298 10.46 4.24 11.22
CA CYS A 298 9.51 3.36 10.56
C CYS A 298 9.50 1.96 11.19
N TYR A 299 10.66 1.33 11.38
CA TYR A 299 10.73 0.02 12.01
C TYR A 299 10.30 0.04 13.49
N TYR A 300 10.63 1.09 14.22
CA TYR A 300 10.11 1.28 15.58
C TYR A 300 8.59 1.37 15.61
N THR A 301 7.99 2.05 14.64
CA THR A 301 6.53 2.15 14.51
C THR A 301 5.89 0.78 14.25
N LEU A 302 6.50 -0.03 13.38
CA LEU A 302 6.04 -1.39 13.11
C LEU A 302 6.20 -2.32 14.34
N ASP A 303 7.32 -2.23 15.07
CA ASP A 303 7.52 -2.96 16.32
C ASP A 303 6.46 -2.61 17.38
N LEU A 304 6.13 -1.32 17.51
CA LEU A 304 5.06 -0.89 18.42
C LEU A 304 3.71 -1.51 18.03
N ARG A 305 3.41 -1.54 16.73
CA ARG A 305 2.19 -2.17 16.20
C ARG A 305 2.16 -3.66 16.52
N ASP A 306 3.24 -4.39 16.24
CA ASP A 306 3.33 -5.84 16.47
C ASP A 306 3.17 -6.20 17.95
N ARG A 307 3.60 -5.31 18.83
CA ARG A 307 3.44 -5.43 20.30
C ARG A 307 2.09 -4.92 20.80
N GLY A 308 1.19 -4.45 19.93
CA GLY A 308 -0.11 -3.89 20.32
C GLY A 308 -0.03 -2.59 21.11
N LEU A 309 1.05 -1.84 20.98
CA LEU A 309 1.29 -0.57 21.69
C LEU A 309 0.79 0.64 20.85
N PRO A 310 0.41 1.75 21.50
CA PRO A 310 0.04 2.99 20.79
C PRO A 310 1.18 3.47 19.87
N HIS A 311 0.88 3.75 18.60
CA HIS A 311 1.87 4.12 17.59
C HIS A 311 1.39 5.17 16.57
N THR A 312 0.20 5.73 16.76
CA THR A 312 -0.39 6.72 15.81
C THR A 312 0.50 7.94 15.59
N SER A 313 1.12 8.47 16.67
CA SER A 313 2.03 9.62 16.54
C SER A 313 3.27 9.28 15.72
N GLN A 314 3.87 8.13 15.97
CA GLN A 314 5.04 7.64 15.22
C GLN A 314 4.66 7.38 13.75
N ALA A 315 3.52 6.74 13.51
CA ALA A 315 3.00 6.50 12.16
C ALA A 315 2.80 7.81 11.37
N ALA A 316 2.28 8.85 12.02
CA ALA A 316 2.14 10.16 11.40
C ALA A 316 3.49 10.81 11.04
N MET A 317 4.54 10.55 11.81
CA MET A 317 5.89 11.05 11.55
C MET A 317 6.60 10.28 10.41
N CYS A 318 6.21 9.01 10.15
CA CYS A 318 6.82 8.19 9.10
C CYS A 318 6.47 8.67 7.69
N LYS A 319 5.31 9.28 7.50
CA LYS A 319 4.79 9.77 6.21
C LYS A 319 4.92 11.29 6.10
#